data_5b4b93db2e41f18c67e3522c88a7cea8
#
_entry.id   5b4b93db2e41f18c67e3522c88a7cea8
#
_cell.length_a   1.000
_cell.length_b   1.000
_cell.length_c   1.000
_cell.angle_alpha   90.00
_cell.angle_beta   90.00
_cell.angle_gamma   90.00
#
_symmetry.space_group_name_H-M   'P 1'
#
loop_
_entity.id
_entity.type
_entity.pdbx_description
1 polymer ?
#
loop_
_entity_poly.entity_id
_entity_poly.type
_entity_poly.pdbx_seq_one_letter_code
_entity_poly.pdbx_strand_id
1 'polypeptide(L)'
;MTDFDGPLRMLLKKRRDGKYFALITPACPMTADTAMPTYTKRWRIENFFAENAFLGVNHLPSLHLNAIQTMLLLRLLAFHVMDNFRHDLGATYQKKAPDLIHREFVNGVQGRVQLCGNIIDVIIYGFEHEAAAAAILTNLDTKLEHAGVDPRIPWLGNRRLRFTFH
;
A
#
# COMPACT_ATOMS: atom_id res chain seq x y z
N MET A 1 22.38 22.43 12.59
CA MET A 1 22.97 21.67 11.48
C MET A 1 24.43 21.51 11.83
N THR A 2 24.90 20.33 12.15
CA THR A 2 26.33 20.10 12.44
C THR A 2 27.04 20.03 11.10
N ASP A 3 27.98 20.93 10.87
CA ASP A 3 28.83 20.94 9.69
C ASP A 3 29.64 19.63 9.65
N PHE A 4 29.64 18.97 8.51
CA PHE A 4 30.44 17.78 8.31
C PHE A 4 31.87 18.19 8.01
N ASP A 5 32.79 17.89 8.91
CA ASP A 5 34.21 18.31 8.87
C ASP A 5 35.15 17.21 8.34
N GLY A 6 34.60 16.22 7.63
CA GLY A 6 35.34 15.09 7.08
C GLY A 6 35.56 15.19 5.57
N PRO A 7 36.49 14.37 5.03
CA PRO A 7 36.70 14.29 3.59
C PRO A 7 35.47 13.74 2.88
N LEU A 8 35.05 14.43 1.80
CA LEU A 8 33.97 14.01 0.93
C LEU A 8 34.53 13.37 -0.33
N ARG A 9 33.91 12.30 -0.75
CA ARG A 9 34.21 11.57 -1.97
C ARG A 9 33.07 11.73 -2.96
N MET A 10 33.38 12.10 -4.20
CA MET A 10 32.42 12.15 -5.28
C MET A 10 32.59 10.94 -6.20
N LEU A 11 31.51 10.19 -6.38
CA LEU A 11 31.43 9.06 -7.29
C LEU A 11 30.61 9.48 -8.52
N LEU A 12 31.18 9.32 -9.70
CA LEU A 12 30.52 9.63 -10.96
C LEU A 12 30.19 8.35 -11.71
N LYS A 13 28.94 8.19 -12.14
CA LYS A 13 28.51 7.10 -13.00
C LYS A 13 27.89 7.65 -14.28
N LYS A 14 28.43 7.23 -15.43
CA LYS A 14 27.88 7.55 -16.73
C LYS A 14 26.61 6.70 -16.94
N ARG A 15 25.48 7.35 -17.28
CA ARG A 15 24.21 6.72 -17.61
C ARG A 15 24.21 6.30 -19.08
N ARG A 16 23.25 5.43 -19.45
CA ARG A 16 23.07 5.00 -20.84
C ARG A 16 22.70 6.14 -21.79
N ASP A 17 22.07 7.20 -21.26
CA ASP A 17 21.72 8.43 -21.99
C ASP A 17 22.90 9.40 -22.18
N GLY A 18 24.11 8.99 -21.78
CA GLY A 18 25.33 9.80 -21.87
C GLY A 18 25.52 10.79 -20.71
N LYS A 19 24.51 11.03 -19.89
CA LYS A 19 24.59 11.92 -18.71
C LYS A 19 25.34 11.26 -17.58
N TYR A 20 25.86 12.10 -16.68
CA TYR A 20 26.52 11.64 -15.46
C TYR A 20 25.60 11.78 -14.26
N PHE A 21 25.61 10.75 -13.42
CA PHE A 21 25.03 10.79 -12.09
C PHE A 21 26.16 10.94 -11.08
N ALA A 22 26.06 11.95 -10.21
CA ALA A 22 27.03 12.21 -9.17
C ALA A 22 26.44 11.81 -7.81
N LEU A 23 27.23 11.06 -7.02
CA LEU A 23 26.94 10.72 -5.65
C LEU A 23 28.04 11.25 -4.77
N ILE A 24 27.71 12.07 -3.77
CA ILE A 24 28.63 12.56 -2.76
C ILE A 24 28.46 11.71 -1.51
N THR A 25 29.54 11.18 -1.00
CA THR A 25 29.53 10.33 0.20
C THR A 25 30.74 10.67 1.09
N PRO A 26 30.63 10.49 2.42
CA PRO A 26 31.81 10.54 3.30
C PRO A 26 32.88 9.57 2.84
N ALA A 27 34.12 9.83 3.17
CA ALA A 27 35.22 8.93 2.85
C ALA A 27 34.96 7.56 3.45
N CYS A 28 34.50 6.64 2.62
CA CYS A 28 34.10 5.28 2.97
C CYS A 28 34.90 4.32 2.04
N PRO A 29 35.32 3.15 2.48
CA PRO A 29 35.97 2.15 1.63
C PRO A 29 35.06 1.58 0.52
N MET A 30 33.79 2.02 0.45
CA MET A 30 32.83 1.57 -0.52
C MET A 30 33.22 1.96 -1.96
N THR A 31 33.20 1.00 -2.87
CA THR A 31 33.48 1.22 -4.29
C THR A 31 32.27 1.87 -4.99
N ALA A 32 32.48 2.47 -6.16
CA ALA A 32 31.38 3.03 -6.96
C ALA A 32 30.33 1.96 -7.31
N ASP A 33 30.75 0.73 -7.57
CA ASP A 33 29.87 -0.39 -7.94
C ASP A 33 28.98 -0.85 -6.78
N THR A 34 29.41 -0.67 -5.53
CA THR A 34 28.62 -0.98 -4.34
C THR A 34 27.81 0.23 -3.85
N ALA A 35 28.36 1.43 -3.96
CA ALA A 35 27.70 2.66 -3.51
C ALA A 35 26.46 2.99 -4.33
N MET A 36 26.52 2.84 -5.65
CA MET A 36 25.39 3.17 -6.55
C MET A 36 24.17 2.28 -6.32
N PRO A 37 24.26 0.94 -6.27
CA PRO A 37 23.13 0.09 -5.92
C PRO A 37 22.57 0.37 -4.53
N THR A 38 23.43 0.68 -3.56
CA THR A 38 23.01 1.02 -2.20
C THR A 38 22.22 2.33 -2.17
N TYR A 39 22.67 3.35 -2.90
CA TYR A 39 21.96 4.61 -3.03
C TYR A 39 20.62 4.45 -3.76
N THR A 40 20.56 3.60 -4.78
CA THR A 40 19.32 3.32 -5.53
C THR A 40 18.24 2.70 -4.62
N LYS A 41 18.64 1.97 -3.56
CA LYS A 41 17.67 1.45 -2.58
C LYS A 41 16.95 2.58 -1.81
N ARG A 42 17.59 3.74 -1.61
CA ARG A 42 16.96 4.92 -1.00
C ARG A 42 15.77 5.40 -1.82
N TRP A 43 15.84 5.36 -3.15
CA TRP A 43 14.76 5.78 -4.03
C TRP A 43 13.49 4.94 -3.85
N ARG A 44 13.61 3.70 -3.40
CA ARG A 44 12.47 2.85 -3.04
C ARG A 44 11.68 3.44 -1.87
N ILE A 45 12.36 4.07 -0.91
CA ILE A 45 11.72 4.73 0.23
C ILE A 45 10.96 5.96 -0.24
N GLU A 46 11.57 6.76 -1.11
CA GLU A 46 10.94 7.96 -1.69
C GLU A 46 9.71 7.58 -2.53
N ASN A 47 9.81 6.56 -3.37
CA ASN A 47 8.68 6.04 -4.13
C ASN A 47 7.60 5.48 -3.21
N PHE A 48 7.97 4.74 -2.16
CA PHE A 48 7.03 4.25 -1.17
C PHE A 48 6.21 5.40 -0.55
N PHE A 49 6.85 6.49 -0.13
CA PHE A 49 6.14 7.65 0.40
C PHE A 49 5.27 8.35 -0.66
N ALA A 50 5.75 8.45 -1.90
CA ALA A 50 4.98 9.04 -2.99
C ALA A 50 3.74 8.19 -3.34
N GLU A 51 3.90 6.87 -3.44
CA GLU A 51 2.82 5.92 -3.72
C GLU A 51 1.78 5.86 -2.59
N ASN A 52 2.18 6.18 -1.36
CA ASN A 52 1.31 6.16 -0.18
C ASN A 52 0.83 7.56 0.26
N ALA A 53 1.05 8.58 -0.56
CA ALA A 53 0.59 9.94 -0.27
C ALA A 53 -0.94 9.99 -0.05
N PHE A 54 -1.72 9.16 -0.74
CA PHE A 54 -3.17 9.05 -0.58
C PHE A 54 -3.59 8.56 0.81
N LEU A 55 -2.73 7.83 1.54
CA LEU A 55 -2.93 7.46 2.94
C LEU A 55 -2.54 8.59 3.91
N GLY A 56 -2.16 9.75 3.39
CA GLY A 56 -1.81 10.92 4.18
C GLY A 56 -0.47 10.81 4.92
N VAL A 57 0.47 9.96 4.49
CA VAL A 57 1.79 9.80 5.13
C VAL A 57 2.60 11.10 5.16
N ASN A 58 2.26 12.06 4.30
CA ASN A 58 2.90 13.38 4.25
C ASN A 58 2.34 14.37 5.29
N HIS A 59 1.28 14.01 6.00
CA HIS A 59 0.68 14.84 7.03
C HIS A 59 0.80 14.16 8.39
N LEU A 60 1.52 14.82 9.30
CA LEU A 60 1.64 14.40 10.68
C LEU A 60 0.69 15.26 11.53
N PRO A 61 -0.51 14.77 11.89
CA PRO A 61 -1.53 15.56 12.58
C PRO A 61 -1.25 15.74 14.07
N SER A 62 -0.12 15.27 14.58
CA SER A 62 0.26 15.35 15.97
C SER A 62 1.75 15.66 16.11
N LEU A 63 2.11 16.36 17.20
CA LEU A 63 3.49 16.55 17.61
C LEU A 63 3.96 15.49 18.64
N HIS A 64 3.06 14.61 19.08
CA HIS A 64 3.39 13.55 20.02
C HIS A 64 3.95 12.32 19.31
N LEU A 65 5.17 11.91 19.66
CA LEU A 65 5.88 10.81 19.03
C LEU A 65 5.07 9.51 18.97
N ASN A 66 4.42 9.14 20.08
CA ASN A 66 3.61 7.93 20.15
C ASN A 66 2.42 7.95 19.18
N ALA A 67 1.77 9.11 19.03
CA ALA A 67 0.68 9.29 18.08
C ALA A 67 1.17 9.18 16.63
N ILE A 68 2.34 9.76 16.32
CA ILE A 68 2.98 9.67 15.01
C ILE A 68 3.32 8.21 14.71
N GLN A 69 3.94 7.48 15.64
CA GLN A 69 4.29 6.06 15.47
C GLN A 69 3.04 5.20 15.22
N THR A 70 1.99 5.37 16.03
CA THR A 70 0.73 4.64 15.88
C THR A 70 0.11 4.90 14.52
N MET A 71 0.07 6.16 14.08
CA MET A 71 -0.45 6.52 12.77
C MET A 71 0.36 5.91 11.63
N LEU A 72 1.69 5.95 11.70
CA LEU A 72 2.55 5.34 10.68
C LEU A 72 2.31 3.83 10.60
N LEU A 73 2.19 3.15 11.74
CA LEU A 73 1.88 1.71 11.77
C LEU A 73 0.52 1.39 11.15
N LEU A 74 -0.53 2.19 11.47
CA LEU A 74 -1.85 2.02 10.86
C LEU A 74 -1.83 2.25 9.35
N ARG A 75 -1.08 3.25 8.88
CA ARG A 75 -0.92 3.51 7.44
C ARG A 75 -0.15 2.41 6.73
N LEU A 76 0.90 1.88 7.35
CA LEU A 76 1.62 0.72 6.82
C LEU A 76 0.72 -0.52 6.73
N LEU A 77 -0.12 -0.75 7.74
CA LEU A 77 -1.11 -1.81 7.71
C LEU A 77 -2.13 -1.61 6.58
N ALA A 78 -2.67 -0.40 6.46
CA ALA A 78 -3.60 -0.05 5.38
C ALA A 78 -2.97 -0.24 3.99
N PHE A 79 -1.70 0.18 3.82
CA PHE A 79 -0.96 -0.07 2.59
C PHE A 79 -0.83 -1.56 2.30
N HIS A 80 -0.46 -2.36 3.29
CA HIS A 80 -0.31 -3.81 3.12
C HIS A 80 -1.64 -4.48 2.74
N VAL A 81 -2.74 -4.08 3.35
CA VAL A 81 -4.08 -4.55 2.99
C VAL A 81 -4.42 -4.18 1.54
N MET A 82 -4.17 -2.93 1.13
CA MET A 82 -4.41 -2.47 -0.24
C MET A 82 -3.52 -3.17 -1.27
N ASP A 83 -2.27 -3.44 -0.93
CA ASP A 83 -1.34 -4.14 -1.81
C ASP A 83 -1.75 -5.61 -2.00
N ASN A 84 -2.14 -6.31 -0.94
CA ASN A 84 -2.69 -7.66 -1.03
C ASN A 84 -3.99 -7.68 -1.85
N PHE A 85 -4.90 -6.74 -1.60
CA PHE A 85 -6.13 -6.61 -2.37
C PHE A 85 -5.85 -6.41 -3.87
N ARG A 86 -4.90 -5.54 -4.22
CA ARG A 86 -4.44 -5.33 -5.60
C ARG A 86 -3.91 -6.63 -6.24
N HIS A 87 -3.18 -7.43 -5.48
CA HIS A 87 -2.68 -8.72 -5.96
C HIS A 87 -3.80 -9.74 -6.17
N ASP A 88 -4.77 -9.79 -5.26
CA ASP A 88 -5.93 -10.67 -5.37
C ASP A 88 -6.86 -10.30 -6.54
N LEU A 89 -6.91 -9.02 -6.95
CA LEU A 89 -7.62 -8.56 -8.15
C LEU A 89 -7.03 -9.09 -9.47
N GLY A 90 -5.82 -9.63 -9.46
CA GLY A 90 -5.17 -10.27 -10.60
C GLY A 90 -4.25 -9.36 -11.41
N ALA A 91 -3.64 -9.94 -12.46
CA ALA A 91 -2.52 -9.35 -13.20
C ALA A 91 -2.79 -7.95 -13.80
N THR A 92 -4.03 -7.68 -14.19
CA THR A 92 -4.43 -6.38 -14.75
C THR A 92 -4.31 -5.26 -13.71
N TYR A 93 -4.66 -5.56 -12.46
CA TYR A 93 -4.68 -4.57 -11.38
C TYR A 93 -3.34 -4.47 -10.64
N GLN A 94 -2.53 -5.53 -10.65
CA GLN A 94 -1.20 -5.52 -10.01
C GLN A 94 -0.27 -4.41 -10.51
N LYS A 95 -0.46 -3.95 -11.75
CA LYS A 95 0.32 -2.87 -12.36
C LYS A 95 -0.24 -1.47 -12.09
N LYS A 96 -1.45 -1.38 -11.56
CA LYS A 96 -2.07 -0.09 -11.22
C LYS A 96 -1.46 0.46 -9.93
N ALA A 97 -1.37 1.78 -9.84
CA ALA A 97 -0.93 2.44 -8.62
C ALA A 97 -1.97 2.24 -7.49
N PRO A 98 -1.56 2.13 -6.22
CA PRO A 98 -2.47 1.87 -5.09
C PRO A 98 -3.56 2.93 -4.91
N ASP A 99 -3.27 4.21 -5.20
CA ASP A 99 -4.24 5.31 -5.15
C ASP A 99 -5.36 5.14 -6.19
N LEU A 100 -5.04 4.60 -7.35
CA LEU A 100 -6.02 4.29 -8.39
C LEU A 100 -6.96 3.16 -7.93
N ILE A 101 -6.41 2.09 -7.34
CA ILE A 101 -7.20 1.01 -6.76
C ILE A 101 -8.13 1.52 -5.67
N HIS A 102 -7.60 2.36 -4.77
CA HIS A 102 -8.41 2.99 -3.72
C HIS A 102 -9.56 3.81 -4.30
N ARG A 103 -9.30 4.59 -5.34
CA ARG A 103 -10.32 5.42 -6.01
C ARG A 103 -11.37 4.56 -6.71
N GLU A 104 -10.98 3.51 -7.41
CA GLU A 104 -11.88 2.64 -8.18
C GLU A 104 -12.71 1.70 -7.30
N PHE A 105 -12.14 1.20 -6.20
CA PHE A 105 -12.78 0.17 -5.37
C PHE A 105 -13.29 0.65 -4.02
N VAL A 106 -12.88 1.82 -3.56
CA VAL A 106 -13.28 2.36 -2.24
C VAL A 106 -14.03 3.68 -2.36
N ASN A 107 -13.43 4.69 -3.00
CA ASN A 107 -14.02 6.05 -3.01
C ASN A 107 -15.21 6.23 -3.95
N GLY A 108 -15.31 5.46 -5.01
CA GLY A 108 -16.37 5.60 -6.03
C GLY A 108 -17.56 4.69 -5.80
N VAL A 109 -17.55 3.88 -4.75
CA VAL A 109 -18.55 2.85 -4.53
C VAL A 109 -19.79 3.43 -3.87
N GLN A 110 -20.95 3.24 -4.52
CA GLN A 110 -22.26 3.60 -3.97
C GLN A 110 -23.01 2.34 -3.59
N GLY A 111 -23.73 2.40 -2.46
CA GLY A 111 -24.46 1.23 -2.01
C GLY A 111 -25.20 1.48 -0.71
N ARG A 112 -25.80 0.43 -0.18
CA ARG A 112 -26.41 0.42 1.13
C ARG A 112 -26.06 -0.82 1.93
N VAL A 113 -26.12 -0.70 3.24
CA VAL A 113 -25.91 -1.80 4.17
C VAL A 113 -27.23 -2.14 4.85
N GLN A 114 -27.57 -3.42 4.89
CA GLN A 114 -28.77 -3.93 5.55
C GLN A 114 -28.42 -5.03 6.55
N LEU A 115 -29.13 -5.04 7.67
CA LEU A 115 -29.02 -6.10 8.65
C LEU A 115 -30.15 -7.14 8.41
N CYS A 116 -29.75 -8.36 8.05
CA CYS A 116 -30.64 -9.47 7.79
C CYS A 116 -30.32 -10.64 8.75
N GLY A 117 -30.81 -10.56 9.98
CA GLY A 117 -30.51 -11.56 11.01
C GLY A 117 -29.00 -11.62 11.31
N ASN A 118 -28.36 -12.74 11.01
CA ASN A 118 -26.91 -12.95 11.23
C ASN A 118 -26.04 -12.52 10.04
N ILE A 119 -26.64 -11.87 9.04
CA ILE A 119 -25.94 -11.42 7.83
C ILE A 119 -26.03 -9.89 7.77
N ILE A 120 -24.90 -9.29 7.41
CA ILE A 120 -24.81 -7.89 6.99
C ILE A 120 -24.71 -7.89 5.47
N ASP A 121 -25.79 -7.49 4.81
CA ASP A 121 -25.81 -7.32 3.36
C ASP A 121 -25.23 -5.97 2.97
N VAL A 122 -24.18 -6.02 2.16
CA VAL A 122 -23.55 -4.86 1.52
C VAL A 122 -23.95 -4.88 0.05
N ILE A 123 -24.92 -4.03 -0.29
CA ILE A 123 -25.49 -3.94 -1.64
C ILE A 123 -24.81 -2.80 -2.37
N ILE A 124 -24.15 -3.10 -3.47
CA ILE A 124 -23.35 -2.16 -4.26
C ILE A 124 -24.05 -1.94 -5.60
N TYR A 125 -24.22 -0.67 -6.00
CA TYR A 125 -24.92 -0.29 -7.23
C TYR A 125 -23.97 0.23 -8.30
N GLY A 126 -24.20 -0.21 -9.55
CA GLY A 126 -23.50 0.32 -10.72
C GLY A 126 -21.97 0.21 -10.64
N PHE A 127 -21.48 -0.87 -10.05
CA PHE A 127 -20.05 -1.03 -9.84
C PHE A 127 -19.35 -1.56 -11.09
N GLU A 128 -18.50 -0.75 -11.68
CA GLU A 128 -17.83 -1.05 -12.96
C GLU A 128 -16.93 -2.29 -12.89
N HIS A 129 -16.38 -2.60 -11.70
CA HIS A 129 -15.45 -3.71 -11.50
C HIS A 129 -16.07 -4.92 -10.79
N GLU A 130 -17.38 -5.11 -10.95
CA GLU A 130 -18.16 -6.18 -10.29
C GLU A 130 -17.52 -7.56 -10.48
N ALA A 131 -17.17 -7.94 -11.71
CA ALA A 131 -16.62 -9.26 -11.99
C ALA A 131 -15.31 -9.54 -11.23
N ALA A 132 -14.44 -8.54 -11.13
CA ALA A 132 -13.19 -8.67 -10.37
C ALA A 132 -13.45 -8.77 -8.86
N ALA A 133 -14.36 -7.98 -8.33
CA ALA A 133 -14.74 -8.01 -6.92
C ALA A 133 -15.41 -9.34 -6.54
N ALA A 134 -16.34 -9.83 -7.35
CA ALA A 134 -17.01 -11.12 -7.14
C ALA A 134 -16.02 -12.29 -7.13
N ALA A 135 -15.02 -12.28 -8.03
CA ALA A 135 -13.98 -13.30 -8.06
C ALA A 135 -13.14 -13.31 -6.78
N ILE A 136 -12.79 -12.14 -6.23
CA ILE A 136 -12.09 -12.05 -4.95
C ILE A 136 -12.92 -12.63 -3.82
N LEU A 137 -14.20 -12.29 -3.73
CA LEU A 137 -15.09 -12.74 -2.66
C LEU A 137 -15.22 -14.27 -2.67
N THR A 138 -15.38 -14.87 -3.86
CA THR A 138 -15.41 -16.32 -4.01
C THR A 138 -14.09 -16.98 -3.56
N ASN A 139 -12.96 -16.40 -3.96
CA ASN A 139 -11.64 -16.87 -3.54
C ASN A 139 -11.41 -16.70 -2.04
N LEU A 140 -11.93 -15.62 -1.44
CA LEU A 140 -11.81 -15.37 -0.01
C LEU A 140 -12.57 -16.41 0.81
N ASP A 141 -13.81 -16.71 0.44
CA ASP A 141 -14.60 -17.76 1.11
C ASP A 141 -13.87 -19.12 1.07
N THR A 142 -13.33 -19.51 -0.09
CA THR A 142 -12.53 -20.72 -0.23
C THR A 142 -11.27 -20.70 0.64
N LYS A 143 -10.55 -19.58 0.68
CA LYS A 143 -9.35 -19.43 1.53
C LYS A 143 -9.71 -19.56 3.02
N LEU A 144 -10.81 -18.97 3.46
CA LEU A 144 -11.27 -19.06 4.86
C LEU A 144 -11.64 -20.49 5.24
N GLU A 145 -12.36 -21.21 4.36
CA GLU A 145 -12.71 -22.62 4.57
C GLU A 145 -11.45 -23.50 4.71
N HIS A 146 -10.50 -23.35 3.79
CA HIS A 146 -9.23 -24.09 3.84
C HIS A 146 -8.40 -23.80 5.09
N ALA A 147 -8.46 -22.57 5.58
CA ALA A 147 -7.76 -22.15 6.79
C ALA A 147 -8.52 -22.52 8.09
N GLY A 148 -9.74 -23.05 8.00
CA GLY A 148 -10.60 -23.31 9.15
C GLY A 148 -10.99 -22.06 9.93
N VAL A 149 -11.01 -20.89 9.25
CA VAL A 149 -11.34 -19.59 9.85
C VAL A 149 -12.84 -19.35 9.71
N ASP A 150 -13.47 -19.02 10.83
CA ASP A 150 -14.90 -18.63 10.83
C ASP A 150 -15.06 -17.28 10.09
N PRO A 151 -15.91 -17.21 9.04
CA PRO A 151 -16.14 -16.00 8.28
C PRO A 151 -16.96 -14.94 9.03
N ARG A 152 -17.46 -15.25 10.21
CA ARG A 152 -18.20 -14.31 11.05
C ARG A 152 -17.26 -13.32 11.72
N ILE A 153 -17.66 -12.07 11.77
CA ILE A 153 -16.86 -10.96 12.29
C ILE A 153 -17.27 -10.65 13.73
N PRO A 154 -16.43 -10.98 14.73
CA PRO A 154 -16.80 -10.86 16.14
C PRO A 154 -17.26 -9.45 16.56
N TRP A 155 -16.53 -8.41 16.13
CA TRP A 155 -16.83 -7.03 16.48
C TRP A 155 -18.03 -6.43 15.72
N LEU A 156 -18.59 -7.15 14.73
CA LEU A 156 -19.86 -6.82 14.09
C LEU A 156 -21.01 -7.68 14.63
N GLY A 157 -20.95 -8.07 15.88
CA GLY A 157 -21.96 -8.89 16.54
C GLY A 157 -21.99 -10.32 16.01
N ASN A 158 -20.83 -10.86 15.68
CA ASN A 158 -20.64 -12.21 15.18
C ASN A 158 -21.46 -12.52 13.91
N ARG A 159 -21.54 -11.53 13.01
CA ARG A 159 -22.28 -11.61 11.74
C ARG A 159 -21.35 -11.86 10.58
N ARG A 160 -21.89 -12.46 9.52
CA ARG A 160 -21.20 -12.65 8.25
C ARG A 160 -21.52 -11.47 7.30
N LEU A 161 -20.53 -11.02 6.54
CA LEU A 161 -20.73 -10.09 5.42
C LEU A 161 -21.17 -10.87 4.18
N ARG A 162 -22.14 -10.31 3.46
CA ARG A 162 -22.52 -10.74 2.12
C ARG A 162 -22.53 -9.53 1.20
N PHE A 163 -21.86 -9.65 0.07
CA PHE A 163 -21.80 -8.61 -0.95
C PHE A 163 -22.71 -8.98 -2.11
N THR A 164 -23.52 -8.02 -2.55
CA THR A 164 -24.43 -8.17 -3.68
C THR A 164 -24.24 -6.98 -4.61
N PHE A 165 -24.08 -7.24 -5.89
CA PHE A 165 -23.88 -6.22 -6.91
C PHE A 165 -25.16 -6.07 -7.76
N HIS A 166 -25.52 -4.82 -8.13
CA HIS A 166 -26.70 -4.47 -8.93
C HIS A 166 -26.40 -3.36 -9.95
#